data_c633a185bdb1cd05b8928fafd58a7eac
#
_entry.id   c633a185bdb1cd05b8928fafd58a7eac
#
_cell.length_a   1.000
_cell.length_b   1.000
_cell.length_c   1.000
_cell.angle_alpha   90.00
_cell.angle_beta   90.00
_cell.angle_gamma   90.00
#
_symmetry.space_group_name_H-M   'P 1'
#
loop_
_entity.id
_entity.type
_entity.pdbx_description
1 polymer ?
#
loop_
_entity_poly.entity_id
_entity_poly.type
_entity_poly.pdbx_seq_one_letter_code
_entity_poly.pdbx_strand_id
1 'polypeptide(L)'
;MLGFLSTLFIRALIVVLIVAFIATGYVKAPPDKAFIISGLRKKPRVLIGKAGIKIPFFERKDTLLIKQISVDIKTNGYIPTLDFIGVDVDAIAKIQVDTSAIPDENTGETRIELAMKNFLNMNENQIVDSLTESLQGNMREIIGTMTLKDISNDRKKFGDEVQLKAQADMNALGIKIISCNIQSVKDEPDLISSLGQENLTQIQKDASI
;
A
#
# COMPACT_ATOMS: atom_id res chain seq x y z
N MET A 1 29.80 59.89 11.51
CA MET A 1 30.08 58.59 12.16
C MET A 1 28.84 57.88 12.57
N LEU A 2 27.87 58.47 13.26
CA LEU A 2 26.60 57.86 13.64
C LEU A 2 25.78 57.30 12.46
N GLY A 3 25.70 58.03 11.33
CA GLY A 3 24.92 57.55 10.15
C GLY A 3 25.51 56.33 9.46
N PHE A 4 26.81 56.12 9.50
CA PHE A 4 27.48 54.95 8.94
C PHE A 4 27.24 53.70 9.81
N LEU A 5 27.30 53.87 11.13
CA LEU A 5 26.98 52.81 12.08
C LEU A 5 25.52 52.36 11.99
N SER A 6 24.58 53.29 11.83
CA SER A 6 23.14 52.96 11.70
C SER A 6 22.84 52.20 10.41
N THR A 7 23.45 52.60 9.28
CA THR A 7 23.27 51.88 8.00
C THR A 7 23.90 50.48 8.04
N LEU A 8 25.01 50.30 8.71
CA LEU A 8 25.65 48.99 8.89
C LEU A 8 24.78 48.09 9.76
N PHE A 9 24.20 48.61 10.85
CA PHE A 9 23.29 47.88 11.73
C PHE A 9 22.01 47.44 11.01
N ILE A 10 21.41 48.33 10.20
CA ILE A 10 20.21 48.01 9.40
C ILE A 10 20.50 46.92 8.38
N ARG A 11 21.66 46.97 7.71
CA ARG A 11 22.07 45.90 6.77
C ARG A 11 22.29 44.57 7.47
N ALA A 12 22.93 44.55 8.62
CA ALA A 12 23.11 43.35 9.42
C ALA A 12 21.76 42.75 9.87
N LEU A 13 20.84 43.58 10.32
CA LEU A 13 19.50 43.19 10.71
C LEU A 13 18.74 42.55 9.54
N ILE A 14 18.80 43.14 8.34
CA ILE A 14 18.17 42.57 7.13
C ILE A 14 18.76 41.23 6.78
N VAL A 15 20.08 41.06 6.85
CA VAL A 15 20.72 39.76 6.59
C VAL A 15 20.25 38.69 7.59
N VAL A 16 20.19 39.02 8.89
CA VAL A 16 19.70 38.13 9.93
C VAL A 16 18.25 37.70 9.68
N LEU A 17 17.39 38.67 9.28
CA LEU A 17 15.98 38.37 8.95
C LEU A 17 15.86 37.45 7.73
N ILE A 18 16.68 37.66 6.69
CA ILE A 18 16.70 36.79 5.50
C ILE A 18 17.16 35.38 5.87
N VAL A 19 18.23 35.24 6.66
CA VAL A 19 18.74 33.94 7.12
C VAL A 19 17.70 33.24 7.99
N ALA A 20 17.06 33.95 8.92
CA ALA A 20 15.99 33.41 9.74
C ALA A 20 14.81 32.94 8.88
N PHE A 21 14.41 33.71 7.88
CA PHE A 21 13.35 33.35 6.94
C PHE A 21 13.68 32.07 6.14
N ILE A 22 14.91 31.95 5.64
CA ILE A 22 15.37 30.75 4.92
C ILE A 22 15.43 29.54 5.87
N ALA A 23 15.89 29.74 7.11
CA ALA A 23 15.97 28.68 8.11
C ALA A 23 14.59 28.09 8.46
N THR A 24 13.52 28.92 8.50
CA THR A 24 12.15 28.41 8.73
C THR A 24 11.61 27.60 7.54
N GLY A 25 12.21 27.73 6.37
CA GLY A 25 11.87 26.97 5.18
C GLY A 25 12.58 25.61 5.06
N TYR A 26 13.59 25.36 5.87
CA TYR A 26 14.35 24.11 5.78
C TYR A 26 13.50 22.91 6.19
N VAL A 27 13.41 21.89 5.32
CA VAL A 27 12.69 20.63 5.56
C VAL A 27 13.56 19.46 5.15
N LYS A 28 13.60 18.41 5.98
CA LYS A 28 14.30 17.16 5.69
C LYS A 28 13.31 16.01 5.74
N ALA A 29 13.12 15.33 4.60
CA ALA A 29 12.24 14.18 4.52
C ALA A 29 12.89 12.97 5.19
N PRO A 30 12.21 12.30 6.13
CA PRO A 30 12.65 11.03 6.69
C PRO A 30 12.49 9.91 5.64
N PRO A 31 13.13 8.73 5.83
CA PRO A 31 13.09 7.66 4.83
C PRO A 31 11.73 6.95 4.71
N ASP A 32 10.89 7.05 5.72
CA ASP A 32 9.55 6.42 5.78
C ASP A 32 8.43 7.26 5.16
N LYS A 33 8.73 8.54 4.84
CA LYS A 33 7.76 9.50 4.33
C LYS A 33 8.33 10.33 3.18
N ALA A 34 7.51 10.56 2.17
CA ALA A 34 7.77 11.57 1.17
C ALA A 34 7.14 12.90 1.60
N PHE A 35 7.90 14.01 1.52
CA PHE A 35 7.34 15.34 1.64
C PHE A 35 6.98 15.89 0.27
N ILE A 36 5.74 16.33 0.14
CA ILE A 36 5.19 16.91 -1.06
C ILE A 36 5.10 18.42 -0.83
N ILE A 37 5.88 19.19 -1.61
CA ILE A 37 5.88 20.64 -1.53
C ILE A 37 5.12 21.18 -2.73
N SER A 38 3.97 21.77 -2.46
CA SER A 38 3.06 22.36 -3.45
C SER A 38 2.85 23.85 -3.20
N GLY A 39 2.50 24.62 -4.25
CA GLY A 39 2.18 26.04 -4.17
C GLY A 39 2.65 26.81 -5.40
N LEU A 40 3.86 27.34 -5.39
CA LEU A 40 4.33 28.26 -6.45
C LEU A 40 4.54 27.61 -7.82
N ARG A 41 4.77 26.30 -7.87
CA ARG A 41 5.09 25.56 -9.09
C ARG A 41 3.87 24.82 -9.62
N LYS A 42 3.76 24.67 -10.95
CA LYS A 42 2.70 23.89 -11.60
C LYS A 42 2.69 22.41 -11.19
N LYS A 43 3.87 21.81 -10.96
CA LYS A 43 4.01 20.44 -10.45
C LYS A 43 4.59 20.45 -9.04
N PRO A 44 4.04 19.65 -8.11
CA PRO A 44 4.57 19.51 -6.77
C PRO A 44 5.98 18.92 -6.79
N ARG A 45 6.81 19.29 -5.82
CA ARG A 45 8.14 18.70 -5.60
C ARG A 45 8.01 17.56 -4.59
N VAL A 46 8.58 16.42 -4.94
CA VAL A 46 8.62 15.24 -4.06
C VAL A 46 10.02 15.12 -3.45
N LEU A 47 10.10 15.11 -2.13
CA LEU A 47 11.33 14.92 -1.38
C LEU A 47 11.28 13.58 -0.65
N ILE A 48 12.16 12.65 -1.02
CA ILE A 48 12.31 11.34 -0.39
C ILE A 48 13.74 11.22 0.12
N GLY A 49 13.92 11.08 1.44
CA GLY A 49 15.23 10.93 2.07
C GLY A 49 16.20 12.10 1.85
N LYS A 50 15.71 13.23 1.32
CA LYS A 50 16.51 14.41 0.96
C LYS A 50 16.04 15.63 1.73
N ALA A 51 16.97 16.58 1.92
CA ALA A 51 16.64 17.90 2.41
C ALA A 51 16.15 18.79 1.25
N GLY A 52 15.28 19.73 1.58
CA GLY A 52 14.78 20.74 0.65
C GLY A 52 14.46 22.02 1.38
N ILE A 53 14.16 23.06 0.61
CA ILE A 53 13.72 24.35 1.13
C ILE A 53 12.29 24.58 0.64
N LYS A 54 11.39 24.85 1.58
CA LYS A 54 10.03 25.31 1.36
C LYS A 54 10.02 26.84 1.52
N ILE A 55 9.34 27.56 0.65
CA ILE A 55 9.15 29.00 0.81
C ILE A 55 7.99 29.23 1.80
N PRO A 56 8.28 29.73 3.02
CA PRO A 56 7.24 30.00 4.00
C PRO A 56 6.14 30.91 3.39
N PHE A 57 4.90 30.73 3.83
CA PHE A 57 3.68 31.40 3.38
C PHE A 57 3.20 31.06 1.94
N PHE A 58 4.09 30.73 1.01
CA PHE A 58 3.75 30.48 -0.40
C PHE A 58 3.68 28.99 -0.76
N GLU A 59 4.41 28.14 -0.04
CA GLU A 59 4.44 26.70 -0.30
C GLU A 59 3.91 25.91 0.90
N ARG A 60 3.05 24.93 0.61
CA ARG A 60 2.52 23.97 1.58
C ARG A 60 3.37 22.71 1.56
N LYS A 61 3.56 22.11 2.74
CA LYS A 61 4.18 20.81 2.91
C LYS A 61 3.13 19.79 3.32
N ASP A 62 2.93 18.78 2.49
CA ASP A 62 2.10 17.62 2.76
C ASP A 62 2.98 16.38 2.91
N THR A 63 2.42 15.32 3.47
CA THR A 63 3.15 14.09 3.78
C THR A 63 2.49 12.91 3.10
N LEU A 64 3.28 12.05 2.46
CA LEU A 64 2.86 10.78 1.90
C LEU A 64 3.65 9.66 2.57
N LEU A 65 2.98 8.68 3.13
CA LEU A 65 3.62 7.53 3.78
C LEU A 65 4.13 6.58 2.70
N ILE A 66 5.44 6.30 2.69
CA ILE A 66 6.11 5.45 1.68
C ILE A 66 6.73 4.19 2.28
N LYS A 67 6.64 4.01 3.61
CA LYS A 67 7.06 2.76 4.24
C LYS A 67 6.17 1.59 3.82
N GLN A 68 6.66 0.39 4.01
CA GLN A 68 5.89 -0.83 3.83
C GLN A 68 4.80 -0.93 4.92
N ILE A 69 3.59 -1.29 4.51
CA ILE A 69 2.40 -1.45 5.35
C ILE A 69 1.91 -2.88 5.20
N SER A 70 1.47 -3.51 6.28
CA SER A 70 0.82 -4.82 6.27
C SER A 70 -0.70 -4.63 6.36
N VAL A 71 -1.42 -5.26 5.44
CA VAL A 71 -2.88 -5.28 5.40
C VAL A 71 -3.35 -6.69 5.68
N ASP A 72 -4.17 -6.84 6.71
CA ASP A 72 -4.81 -8.10 7.07
C ASP A 72 -6.09 -8.28 6.24
N ILE A 73 -6.15 -9.34 5.44
CA ILE A 73 -7.22 -9.60 4.48
C ILE A 73 -7.94 -10.87 4.93
N LYS A 74 -9.22 -10.73 5.27
CA LYS A 74 -10.07 -11.86 5.71
C LYS A 74 -11.31 -11.95 4.84
N THR A 75 -11.73 -13.15 4.51
CA THR A 75 -12.98 -13.33 3.75
C THR A 75 -14.22 -12.99 4.56
N ASN A 76 -14.11 -13.01 5.91
CA ASN A 76 -15.22 -12.75 6.84
C ASN A 76 -16.44 -13.66 6.57
N GLY A 77 -16.18 -14.92 6.30
CA GLY A 77 -17.18 -15.95 6.03
C GLY A 77 -16.76 -16.88 4.90
N TYR A 78 -17.53 -17.94 4.73
CA TYR A 78 -17.26 -18.97 3.74
C TYR A 78 -17.58 -18.46 2.33
N ILE A 79 -16.59 -18.52 1.46
CA ILE A 79 -16.69 -18.15 0.04
C ILE A 79 -16.64 -19.45 -0.77
N PRO A 80 -17.57 -19.69 -1.70
CA PRO A 80 -17.57 -20.89 -2.53
C PRO A 80 -16.37 -20.90 -3.49
N THR A 81 -15.64 -21.99 -3.50
CA THR A 81 -14.58 -22.33 -4.45
C THR A 81 -15.18 -22.78 -5.79
N LEU A 82 -14.34 -23.06 -6.80
CA LEU A 82 -14.78 -23.59 -8.09
C LEU A 82 -15.55 -24.92 -7.95
N ASP A 83 -15.20 -25.75 -6.97
CA ASP A 83 -15.86 -27.01 -6.64
C ASP A 83 -17.01 -26.89 -5.61
N PHE A 84 -17.52 -25.64 -5.42
CA PHE A 84 -18.63 -25.30 -4.54
C PHE A 84 -18.42 -25.61 -3.06
N ILE A 85 -17.18 -25.71 -2.61
CA ILE A 85 -16.85 -25.88 -1.21
C ILE A 85 -16.59 -24.51 -0.59
N GLY A 86 -17.27 -24.22 0.53
CA GLY A 86 -17.08 -22.96 1.26
C GLY A 86 -15.72 -22.93 1.97
N VAL A 87 -14.93 -21.88 1.74
CA VAL A 87 -13.64 -21.65 2.42
C VAL A 87 -13.60 -20.29 3.07
N ASP A 88 -13.02 -20.23 4.27
CA ASP A 88 -12.66 -19.00 4.95
C ASP A 88 -11.14 -18.84 4.92
N VAL A 89 -10.67 -17.76 4.31
CA VAL A 89 -9.25 -17.50 4.06
C VAL A 89 -8.80 -16.28 4.83
N ASP A 90 -7.63 -16.40 5.46
CA ASP A 90 -6.93 -15.34 6.14
C ASP A 90 -5.56 -15.13 5.48
N ALA A 91 -5.27 -13.91 5.06
CA ALA A 91 -4.05 -13.56 4.34
C ALA A 91 -3.49 -12.21 4.81
N ILE A 92 -2.18 -12.02 4.64
CA ILE A 92 -1.52 -10.73 4.87
C ILE A 92 -0.88 -10.27 3.57
N ALA A 93 -1.34 -9.13 3.07
CA ALA A 93 -0.68 -8.42 1.98
C ALA A 93 0.28 -7.37 2.53
N LYS A 94 1.51 -7.35 2.00
CA LYS A 94 2.46 -6.27 2.24
C LYS A 94 2.44 -5.32 1.05
N ILE A 95 2.11 -4.08 1.32
CA ILE A 95 1.96 -3.03 0.31
C ILE A 95 2.93 -1.87 0.57
N GLN A 96 3.19 -1.11 -0.46
CA GLN A 96 4.00 0.10 -0.39
C GLN A 96 3.56 1.08 -1.49
N VAL A 97 3.66 2.38 -1.22
CA VAL A 97 3.52 3.39 -2.28
C VAL A 97 4.60 3.18 -3.33
N ASP A 98 4.19 3.07 -4.59
CA ASP A 98 5.12 2.98 -5.71
C ASP A 98 5.71 4.37 -6.01
N THR A 99 6.99 4.53 -5.70
CA THR A 99 7.72 5.78 -5.93
C THR A 99 8.37 5.86 -7.31
N SER A 100 8.11 4.87 -8.18
CA SER A 100 8.65 4.85 -9.53
C SER A 100 8.10 6.00 -10.39
N ALA A 101 8.92 6.46 -11.32
CA ALA A 101 8.54 7.48 -12.30
C ALA A 101 7.86 6.87 -13.53
N ILE A 102 7.37 5.63 -13.42
CA ILE A 102 6.68 4.95 -14.52
C ILE A 102 5.31 5.59 -14.69
N PRO A 103 4.99 6.15 -15.86
CA PRO A 103 3.66 6.70 -16.12
C PRO A 103 2.62 5.56 -16.23
N ASP A 104 1.43 5.83 -15.77
CA ASP A 104 0.28 4.97 -16.04
C ASP A 104 -0.12 5.10 -17.52
N GLU A 105 -0.41 3.99 -18.19
CA GLU A 105 -0.71 3.94 -19.61
C GLU A 105 -1.98 4.70 -19.97
N ASN A 106 -2.95 4.76 -19.05
CA ASN A 106 -4.26 5.38 -19.29
C ASN A 106 -4.28 6.87 -18.98
N THR A 107 -3.58 7.28 -17.90
CA THR A 107 -3.64 8.66 -17.38
C THR A 107 -2.41 9.49 -17.73
N GLY A 108 -1.28 8.84 -18.07
CA GLY A 108 0.02 9.48 -18.26
C GLY A 108 0.64 10.04 -16.96
N GLU A 109 -0.02 9.81 -15.81
CA GLU A 109 0.47 10.22 -14.50
C GLU A 109 1.45 9.20 -13.93
N THR A 110 2.44 9.66 -13.20
CA THR A 110 3.38 8.76 -12.53
C THR A 110 2.71 8.06 -11.35
N ARG A 111 3.20 6.87 -10.97
CA ARG A 111 2.68 6.09 -9.83
C ARG A 111 2.61 6.91 -8.54
N ILE A 112 3.63 7.73 -8.30
CA ILE A 112 3.64 8.59 -7.12
C ILE A 112 2.59 9.72 -7.20
N GLU A 113 2.30 10.26 -8.40
CA GLU A 113 1.23 11.26 -8.58
C GLU A 113 -0.15 10.64 -8.29
N LEU A 114 -0.39 9.38 -8.70
CA LEU A 114 -1.60 8.63 -8.36
C LEU A 114 -1.71 8.40 -6.84
N ALA A 115 -0.61 7.98 -6.20
CA ALA A 115 -0.59 7.78 -4.74
C ALA A 115 -0.82 9.10 -3.97
N MET A 116 -0.28 10.22 -4.46
CA MET A 116 -0.56 11.54 -3.85
C MET A 116 -2.03 11.90 -3.91
N LYS A 117 -2.73 11.62 -5.01
CA LYS A 117 -4.16 11.91 -5.13
C LYS A 117 -5.01 11.13 -4.12
N ASN A 118 -4.62 9.90 -3.84
CA ASN A 118 -5.42 8.99 -3.04
C ASN A 118 -5.05 9.00 -1.54
N PHE A 119 -3.77 9.18 -1.19
CA PHE A 119 -3.27 8.89 0.17
C PHE A 119 -2.53 10.06 0.83
N LEU A 120 -2.57 11.27 0.24
CA LEU A 120 -1.88 12.44 0.80
C LEU A 120 -2.40 12.75 2.21
N ASN A 121 -1.49 12.90 3.17
CA ASN A 121 -1.76 13.17 4.59
C ASN A 121 -2.55 12.07 5.33
N MET A 122 -2.75 10.89 4.72
CA MET A 122 -3.34 9.75 5.42
C MET A 122 -2.33 9.09 6.36
N ASN A 123 -2.82 8.62 7.48
CA ASN A 123 -2.07 7.74 8.37
C ASN A 123 -2.16 6.27 7.90
N GLU A 124 -1.38 5.39 8.54
CA GLU A 124 -1.31 3.98 8.16
C GLU A 124 -2.69 3.28 8.20
N ASN A 125 -3.46 3.49 9.26
CA ASN A 125 -4.78 2.87 9.42
C ASN A 125 -5.75 3.32 8.32
N GLN A 126 -5.77 4.60 8.00
CA GLN A 126 -6.62 5.13 6.93
C GLN A 126 -6.26 4.54 5.55
N ILE A 127 -4.97 4.32 5.28
CA ILE A 127 -4.53 3.64 4.05
C ILE A 127 -4.98 2.17 4.07
N VAL A 128 -4.78 1.47 5.19
CA VAL A 128 -5.23 0.07 5.37
C VAL A 128 -6.73 -0.03 5.12
N ASP A 129 -7.52 0.79 5.81
CA ASP A 129 -9.00 0.76 5.69
C ASP A 129 -9.46 0.99 4.25
N SER A 130 -8.82 1.94 3.54
CA SER A 130 -9.18 2.26 2.15
C SER A 130 -8.87 1.16 1.14
N LEU A 131 -7.90 0.28 1.45
CA LEU A 131 -7.46 -0.77 0.53
C LEU A 131 -8.01 -2.16 0.88
N THR A 132 -8.45 -2.36 2.11
CA THR A 132 -8.88 -3.68 2.62
C THR A 132 -10.03 -4.24 1.79
N GLU A 133 -11.05 -3.45 1.49
CA GLU A 133 -12.23 -3.90 0.73
C GLU A 133 -11.86 -4.37 -0.68
N SER A 134 -11.02 -3.61 -1.39
CA SER A 134 -10.56 -3.97 -2.73
C SER A 134 -9.73 -5.26 -2.72
N LEU A 135 -8.79 -5.38 -1.77
CA LEU A 135 -7.97 -6.58 -1.61
C LEU A 135 -8.80 -7.82 -1.26
N GLN A 136 -9.80 -7.67 -0.39
CA GLN A 136 -10.75 -8.75 -0.06
C GLN A 136 -11.59 -9.15 -1.29
N GLY A 137 -12.05 -8.19 -2.08
CA GLY A 137 -12.79 -8.44 -3.30
C GLY A 137 -11.98 -9.27 -4.29
N ASN A 138 -10.73 -8.88 -4.55
CA ASN A 138 -9.82 -9.63 -5.42
C ASN A 138 -9.55 -11.05 -4.89
N MET A 139 -9.37 -11.21 -3.58
CA MET A 139 -9.17 -12.53 -2.97
C MET A 139 -10.40 -13.44 -3.17
N ARG A 140 -11.62 -12.92 -2.96
CA ARG A 140 -12.86 -13.67 -3.18
C ARG A 140 -13.03 -14.10 -4.63
N GLU A 141 -12.67 -13.23 -5.58
CA GLU A 141 -12.72 -13.55 -7.01
C GLU A 141 -11.80 -14.73 -7.35
N ILE A 142 -10.57 -14.72 -6.85
CA ILE A 142 -9.60 -15.80 -7.10
C ILE A 142 -10.04 -17.10 -6.41
N ILE A 143 -10.60 -17.06 -5.19
CA ILE A 143 -11.16 -18.24 -4.51
C ILE A 143 -12.21 -18.92 -5.42
N GLY A 144 -13.10 -18.15 -6.04
CA GLY A 144 -14.12 -18.69 -6.94
C GLY A 144 -13.58 -19.32 -8.23
N THR A 145 -12.32 -19.10 -8.58
CA THR A 145 -11.67 -19.67 -9.77
C THR A 145 -10.80 -20.91 -9.50
N MET A 146 -10.58 -21.25 -8.24
CA MET A 146 -9.71 -22.36 -7.82
C MET A 146 -10.48 -23.42 -7.05
N THR A 147 -10.00 -24.67 -7.07
CA THR A 147 -10.54 -25.74 -6.24
C THR A 147 -9.97 -25.66 -4.81
N LEU A 148 -10.71 -26.21 -3.82
CA LEU A 148 -10.18 -26.30 -2.45
C LEU A 148 -8.83 -27.04 -2.41
N LYS A 149 -8.68 -28.08 -3.21
CA LYS A 149 -7.44 -28.84 -3.33
C LYS A 149 -6.27 -27.99 -3.79
N ASP A 150 -6.46 -27.14 -4.81
CA ASP A 150 -5.42 -26.27 -5.32
C ASP A 150 -5.02 -25.20 -4.29
N ILE A 151 -6.02 -24.59 -3.63
CA ILE A 151 -5.78 -23.57 -2.58
C ILE A 151 -5.03 -24.18 -1.38
N SER A 152 -5.38 -25.40 -0.97
CA SER A 152 -4.80 -26.06 0.20
C SER A 152 -3.39 -26.60 -0.07
N ASN A 153 -3.16 -27.17 -1.27
CA ASN A 153 -1.90 -27.81 -1.63
C ASN A 153 -0.81 -26.80 -2.00
N ASP A 154 -1.17 -25.68 -2.63
CA ASP A 154 -0.21 -24.67 -3.07
C ASP A 154 -0.65 -23.25 -2.68
N ARG A 155 -0.57 -22.99 -1.37
CA ARG A 155 -0.90 -21.66 -0.79
C ARG A 155 -0.05 -20.54 -1.38
N LYS A 156 1.18 -20.87 -1.83
CA LYS A 156 2.05 -19.87 -2.47
C LYS A 156 1.49 -19.45 -3.82
N LYS A 157 1.14 -20.43 -4.66
CA LYS A 157 0.52 -20.16 -5.97
C LYS A 157 -0.77 -19.38 -5.81
N PHE A 158 -1.61 -19.75 -4.85
CA PHE A 158 -2.84 -19.01 -4.54
C PHE A 158 -2.53 -17.54 -4.15
N GLY A 159 -1.56 -17.31 -3.26
CA GLY A 159 -1.14 -15.95 -2.89
C GLY A 159 -0.59 -15.14 -4.06
N ASP A 160 0.18 -15.79 -4.96
CA ASP A 160 0.73 -15.15 -6.16
C ASP A 160 -0.39 -14.76 -7.14
N GLU A 161 -1.42 -15.58 -7.33
CA GLU A 161 -2.61 -15.27 -8.16
C GLU A 161 -3.41 -14.09 -7.58
N VAL A 162 -3.65 -14.09 -6.26
CA VAL A 162 -4.31 -12.96 -5.57
C VAL A 162 -3.49 -11.69 -5.75
N GLN A 163 -2.16 -11.76 -5.58
CA GLN A 163 -1.28 -10.62 -5.78
C GLN A 163 -1.33 -10.10 -7.21
N LEU A 164 -1.28 -10.97 -8.20
CA LEU A 164 -1.31 -10.60 -9.62
C LEU A 164 -2.62 -9.89 -9.97
N LYS A 165 -3.74 -10.44 -9.53
CA LYS A 165 -5.06 -9.85 -9.76
C LYS A 165 -5.21 -8.49 -9.09
N ALA A 166 -4.90 -8.41 -7.80
CA ALA A 166 -5.00 -7.19 -7.03
C ALA A 166 -4.02 -6.09 -7.49
N GLN A 167 -2.85 -6.47 -8.05
CA GLN A 167 -1.84 -5.50 -8.50
C GLN A 167 -2.39 -4.58 -9.61
N ALA A 168 -3.29 -5.06 -10.46
CA ALA A 168 -3.90 -4.24 -11.51
C ALA A 168 -4.68 -3.06 -10.92
N ASP A 169 -5.51 -3.31 -9.92
CA ASP A 169 -6.28 -2.29 -9.21
C ASP A 169 -5.38 -1.36 -8.39
N MET A 170 -4.40 -1.94 -7.70
CA MET A 170 -3.44 -1.18 -6.89
C MET A 170 -2.57 -0.25 -7.73
N ASN A 171 -2.27 -0.61 -8.97
CA ASN A 171 -1.54 0.25 -9.91
C ASN A 171 -2.28 1.56 -10.18
N ALA A 172 -3.59 1.53 -10.34
CA ALA A 172 -4.41 2.73 -10.54
C ALA A 172 -4.40 3.68 -9.32
N LEU A 173 -4.09 3.14 -8.14
CA LEU A 173 -3.96 3.90 -6.90
C LEU A 173 -2.51 4.33 -6.59
N GLY A 174 -1.53 3.90 -7.39
CA GLY A 174 -0.11 4.15 -7.14
C GLY A 174 0.48 3.29 -6.02
N ILE A 175 -0.10 2.10 -5.77
CA ILE A 175 0.34 1.14 -4.76
C ILE A 175 0.99 -0.07 -5.43
N LYS A 176 2.07 -0.56 -4.83
CA LYS A 176 2.73 -1.81 -5.19
C LYS A 176 2.50 -2.85 -4.10
N ILE A 177 2.05 -4.04 -4.49
CA ILE A 177 1.99 -5.19 -3.61
C ILE A 177 3.37 -5.88 -3.63
N ILE A 178 3.99 -5.98 -2.46
CA ILE A 178 5.30 -6.61 -2.29
C ILE A 178 5.14 -8.13 -2.17
N SER A 179 4.15 -8.56 -1.40
CA SER A 179 3.81 -9.97 -1.24
C SER A 179 2.38 -10.14 -0.73
N CYS A 180 1.75 -11.26 -1.07
CA CYS A 180 0.51 -11.72 -0.48
C CYS A 180 0.73 -13.12 0.10
N ASN A 181 0.62 -13.26 1.42
CA ASN A 181 0.90 -14.51 2.12
C ASN A 181 -0.35 -15.04 2.76
N ILE A 182 -0.75 -16.25 2.39
CA ILE A 182 -1.90 -16.94 2.96
C ILE A 182 -1.52 -17.49 4.35
N GLN A 183 -2.24 -17.07 5.37
CA GLN A 183 -2.03 -17.48 6.76
C GLN A 183 -2.77 -18.75 7.09
N SER A 184 -4.07 -18.76 6.81
CA SER A 184 -4.92 -19.92 7.05
C SER A 184 -5.96 -20.10 5.96
N VAL A 185 -6.33 -21.33 5.73
CA VAL A 185 -7.46 -21.74 4.90
C VAL A 185 -8.26 -22.72 5.75
N LYS A 186 -9.52 -22.38 6.02
CA LYS A 186 -10.47 -23.22 6.75
C LYS A 186 -11.61 -23.52 5.79
N ASP A 187 -12.03 -24.78 5.76
CA ASP A 187 -13.22 -25.19 5.06
C ASP A 187 -14.45 -25.20 6.00
N GLU A 188 -15.60 -25.23 5.40
CA GLU A 188 -16.85 -25.33 6.13
C GLU A 188 -16.84 -26.59 7.01
N PRO A 189 -17.22 -26.49 8.32
CA PRO A 189 -17.13 -27.62 9.25
C PRO A 189 -17.81 -28.87 8.70
N ASP A 190 -17.09 -30.00 8.69
CA ASP A 190 -17.46 -31.36 8.33
C ASP A 190 -17.24 -31.85 6.89
N LEU A 191 -16.87 -31.01 5.91
CA LEU A 191 -16.65 -31.51 4.55
C LEU A 191 -15.31 -32.25 4.38
N ILE A 192 -14.21 -31.74 4.91
CA ILE A 192 -12.90 -32.45 4.87
C ILE A 192 -12.92 -33.69 5.72
N SER A 193 -13.58 -33.67 6.90
CA SER A 193 -13.73 -34.87 7.73
C SER A 193 -14.58 -35.93 7.05
N SER A 194 -15.64 -35.53 6.36
CA SER A 194 -16.52 -36.42 5.59
C SER A 194 -15.81 -37.04 4.37
N LEU A 195 -15.08 -36.24 3.60
CA LEU A 195 -14.27 -36.72 2.47
C LEU A 195 -13.10 -37.60 2.92
N GLY A 196 -12.50 -37.30 4.08
CA GLY A 196 -11.48 -38.16 4.71
C GLY A 196 -12.02 -39.51 5.11
N GLN A 197 -13.23 -39.58 5.67
CA GLN A 197 -13.91 -40.85 6.02
C GLN A 197 -14.36 -41.65 4.79
N GLU A 198 -14.84 -40.97 3.76
CA GLU A 198 -15.21 -41.60 2.49
C GLU A 198 -14.00 -42.24 1.79
N ASN A 199 -12.88 -41.54 1.73
CA ASN A 199 -11.62 -42.06 1.20
C ASN A 199 -11.09 -43.26 2.03
N LEU A 200 -11.13 -43.17 3.35
CA LEU A 200 -10.74 -44.31 4.23
C LEU A 200 -11.63 -45.51 4.01
N THR A 201 -12.94 -45.32 3.85
CA THR A 201 -13.91 -46.41 3.60
C THR A 201 -13.68 -47.01 2.21
N GLN A 202 -13.33 -46.21 1.20
CA GLN A 202 -12.99 -46.70 -0.14
C GLN A 202 -11.70 -47.55 -0.11
N ILE A 203 -10.66 -47.04 0.54
CA ILE A 203 -9.38 -47.79 0.72
C ILE A 203 -9.59 -49.09 1.48
N GLN A 204 -10.45 -49.13 2.51
CA GLN A 204 -10.77 -50.34 3.25
C GLN A 204 -11.56 -51.35 2.41
N LYS A 205 -12.49 -50.90 1.55
CA LYS A 205 -13.18 -51.75 0.58
C LYS A 205 -12.23 -52.35 -0.45
N ASP A 206 -11.33 -51.56 -1.01
CA ASP A 206 -10.36 -51.98 -2.02
C ASP A 206 -9.29 -52.94 -1.43
N ALA A 207 -9.00 -52.81 -0.13
CA ALA A 207 -8.09 -53.73 0.58
C ALA A 207 -8.74 -55.05 1.07
N SER A 208 -10.08 -55.18 0.98
CA SER A 208 -10.83 -56.35 1.42
C SER A 208 -11.27 -57.27 0.27
N ILE A 209 -10.83 -57.00 -0.97
CA ILE A 209 -10.98 -57.82 -2.16
C ILE A 209 -9.64 -58.51 -2.47
#